data_46f7ba3d8d3e60a0bf98ad602a584054
#
_entry.id   46f7ba3d8d3e60a0bf98ad602a584054
#
_cell.length_a   1.000
_cell.length_b   1.000
_cell.length_c   1.000
_cell.angle_alpha   90.00
_cell.angle_beta   90.00
_cell.angle_gamma   90.00
#
_symmetry.space_group_name_H-M   'P 1'
#
loop_
_entity.id
_entity.type
_entity.pdbx_description
1 polymer ?
#
loop_
_entity_poly.entity_id
_entity_poly.type
_entity_poly.pdbx_seq_one_letter_code
_entity_poly.pdbx_strand_id
1 'polypeptide(L)'
;INGVDVLWGAEIIPDQGTTNPQFLAQMDYRAGSYGQDQRKLCSKWLYSRIDAKDVRKKWWSDEEIKEKGDIKRGLQQYKFLFKDPKNMKSGADHIFMRLPEMYLIKAEAACRDNNDPEAQTVLNGFMAYRLEGYDCSGKTGTALGKLTTDETGSLLEEIILQRRIELWGEIGRIFDIK
;
A
#
# COMPACT_ATOMS: atom_id res chain seq x y z
N ILE A 1 -2.17 18.99 -6.18
CA ILE A 1 -1.45 17.71 -6.29
C ILE A 1 0.01 18.02 -6.59
N ASN A 2 0.86 18.09 -5.56
CA ASN A 2 2.28 18.46 -5.71
C ASN A 2 3.23 17.28 -5.44
N GLY A 3 2.75 16.06 -5.51
CA GLY A 3 3.59 14.87 -5.38
C GLY A 3 4.32 14.57 -6.69
N VAL A 4 5.64 14.47 -6.65
CA VAL A 4 6.48 14.13 -7.83
C VAL A 4 6.20 12.73 -8.39
N ASP A 5 5.49 11.89 -7.65
CA ASP A 5 5.14 10.53 -8.01
C ASP A 5 3.67 10.35 -8.43
N VAL A 6 2.87 11.42 -8.44
CA VAL A 6 1.46 11.38 -8.84
C VAL A 6 1.35 11.54 -10.36
N LEU A 7 0.75 10.55 -11.01
CA LEU A 7 0.50 10.55 -12.45
C LEU A 7 -0.92 11.05 -12.77
N TRP A 8 -1.87 10.71 -11.93
CA TRP A 8 -3.26 11.12 -12.08
C TRP A 8 -3.94 11.24 -10.71
N GLY A 9 -4.71 12.31 -10.55
CA GLY A 9 -5.48 12.57 -9.34
C GLY A 9 -6.44 13.72 -9.53
N ALA A 10 -7.33 13.91 -8.57
CA ALA A 10 -8.22 15.06 -8.49
C ALA A 10 -7.87 15.90 -7.27
N GLU A 11 -7.62 17.18 -7.50
CA GLU A 11 -7.51 18.15 -6.41
C GLU A 11 -8.89 18.39 -5.80
N ILE A 12 -8.98 18.27 -4.48
CA ILE A 12 -10.20 18.52 -3.74
C ILE A 12 -10.08 19.85 -3.01
N ILE A 13 -10.85 20.83 -3.46
CA ILE A 13 -10.93 22.11 -2.77
C ILE A 13 -12.04 22.10 -1.72
N PRO A 14 -11.91 22.88 -0.61
CA PRO A 14 -12.85 22.85 0.52
C PRO A 14 -14.32 23.03 0.15
N ASP A 15 -14.61 23.85 -0.85
CA ASP A 15 -15.99 24.14 -1.29
C ASP A 15 -16.65 22.99 -2.05
N GLN A 16 -15.86 22.04 -2.56
CA GLN A 16 -16.33 20.83 -3.24
C GLN A 16 -16.36 19.62 -2.32
N GLY A 17 -15.80 19.75 -1.12
CA GLY A 17 -15.71 18.67 -0.16
C GLY A 17 -17.05 18.37 0.50
N THR A 18 -17.64 17.22 0.19
CA THR A 18 -18.72 16.65 1.00
C THR A 18 -18.10 15.79 2.09
N THR A 19 -18.52 15.96 3.34
CA THR A 19 -17.85 15.38 4.49
C THR A 19 -17.96 13.85 4.59
N ASN A 20 -18.98 13.22 4.04
CA ASN A 20 -19.27 11.81 4.32
C ASN A 20 -18.86 10.77 3.27
N PRO A 21 -18.90 10.99 1.98
CA PRO A 21 -18.46 9.97 1.02
C PRO A 21 -16.97 10.05 0.68
N GLN A 22 -16.21 10.96 1.32
CA GLN A 22 -14.80 11.10 1.02
C GLN A 22 -14.02 9.86 1.45
N PHE A 23 -13.16 9.38 0.57
CA PHE A 23 -12.27 8.26 0.84
C PHE A 23 -11.52 8.42 2.16
N LEU A 24 -10.97 9.60 2.44
CA LEU A 24 -10.25 9.85 3.68
C LEU A 24 -11.12 9.83 4.94
N ALA A 25 -12.40 10.22 4.85
CA ALA A 25 -13.29 10.11 6.00
C ALA A 25 -13.50 8.66 6.44
N GLN A 26 -13.31 7.72 5.52
CA GLN A 26 -13.39 6.29 5.82
C GLN A 26 -12.03 5.69 6.21
N MET A 27 -10.94 6.29 5.77
CA MET A 27 -9.58 5.78 6.01
C MET A 27 -8.95 6.35 7.27
N ASP A 28 -9.13 7.66 7.53
CA ASP A 28 -8.50 8.32 8.67
C ASP A 28 -9.20 7.96 9.99
N TYR A 29 -8.49 7.23 10.83
CA TYR A 29 -8.99 6.82 12.14
C TYR A 29 -9.32 7.96 13.10
N ARG A 30 -8.90 9.18 12.79
CA ARG A 30 -9.15 10.40 13.59
C ARG A 30 -10.45 11.10 13.15
N ALA A 31 -10.96 10.74 11.97
CA ALA A 31 -12.08 11.41 11.34
C ALA A 31 -13.40 10.70 11.67
N GLY A 32 -14.26 11.38 12.42
CA GLY A 32 -15.67 11.08 12.63
C GLY A 32 -16.06 9.61 12.82
N SER A 33 -17.34 9.31 12.68
CA SER A 33 -17.87 7.96 12.95
C SER A 33 -17.31 6.88 12.03
N TYR A 34 -17.17 7.13 10.74
CA TYR A 34 -16.72 6.09 9.81
C TYR A 34 -15.25 5.68 10.01
N GLY A 35 -14.35 6.63 10.16
CA GLY A 35 -12.93 6.35 10.38
C GLY A 35 -12.66 5.75 11.76
N GLN A 36 -13.39 6.19 12.78
CA GLN A 36 -13.23 5.70 14.14
C GLN A 36 -13.89 4.34 14.38
N ASP A 37 -15.12 4.16 13.88
CA ASP A 37 -15.92 2.96 14.16
C ASP A 37 -15.57 1.80 13.23
N GLN A 38 -15.12 2.10 12.01
CA GLN A 38 -14.78 1.10 11.00
C GLN A 38 -13.35 1.24 10.50
N ARG A 39 -12.40 1.20 11.41
CA ARG A 39 -10.97 1.37 11.13
C ARG A 39 -10.48 0.41 10.06
N LYS A 40 -9.72 0.94 9.12
CA LYS A 40 -8.99 0.15 8.13
C LYS A 40 -7.60 -0.17 8.69
N LEU A 41 -7.37 -1.44 8.92
CA LEU A 41 -6.17 -1.93 9.61
C LEU A 41 -5.35 -2.83 8.69
N CYS A 42 -4.03 -2.75 8.82
CA CYS A 42 -3.14 -3.69 8.16
C CYS A 42 -3.11 -5.02 8.92
N SER A 43 -3.10 -6.12 8.19
CA SER A 43 -2.92 -7.42 8.82
C SER A 43 -1.50 -7.58 9.35
N LYS A 44 -1.36 -8.26 10.48
CA LYS A 44 -0.04 -8.58 11.06
C LYS A 44 0.82 -9.39 10.11
N TRP A 45 0.20 -10.27 9.33
CA TRP A 45 0.89 -11.07 8.31
C TRP A 45 1.60 -10.17 7.29
N LEU A 46 0.92 -9.16 6.73
CA LEU A 46 1.56 -8.24 5.76
C LEU A 46 2.65 -7.42 6.41
N TYR A 47 2.38 -6.87 7.59
CA TYR A 47 3.33 -6.04 8.33
C TYR A 47 4.62 -6.79 8.70
N SER A 48 4.54 -8.07 9.08
CA SER A 48 5.70 -8.88 9.43
C SER A 48 6.64 -9.14 8.25
N ARG A 49 6.16 -8.97 7.01
CA ARG A 49 6.95 -9.13 5.79
C ARG A 49 7.64 -7.84 5.33
N ILE A 50 7.39 -6.74 5.99
CA ILE A 50 8.06 -5.48 5.70
C ILE A 50 9.33 -5.42 6.53
N ASP A 51 10.48 -5.24 5.89
CA ASP A 51 11.76 -5.10 6.60
C ASP A 51 11.71 -3.93 7.59
N ALA A 52 12.42 -4.05 8.69
CA ALA A 52 12.45 -3.02 9.73
C ALA A 52 13.04 -1.68 9.24
N LYS A 53 13.92 -1.72 8.22
CA LYS A 53 14.54 -0.55 7.62
C LYS A 53 13.74 0.03 6.45
N ASP A 54 12.72 -0.69 5.97
CA ASP A 54 11.85 -0.22 4.89
C ASP A 54 11.09 1.04 5.34
N VAL A 55 11.23 2.11 4.57
CA VAL A 55 10.60 3.41 4.92
C VAL A 55 9.08 3.31 5.01
N ARG A 56 8.46 2.35 4.33
CA ARG A 56 7.02 2.11 4.34
C ARG A 56 6.54 1.48 5.66
N LYS A 57 7.44 0.90 6.47
CA LYS A 57 7.10 0.34 7.78
C LYS A 57 6.37 1.37 8.66
N LYS A 58 6.72 2.66 8.50
CA LYS A 58 6.12 3.79 9.21
C LYS A 58 4.69 4.13 8.78
N TRP A 59 4.16 3.48 7.74
CA TRP A 59 2.77 3.66 7.33
C TRP A 59 1.77 2.97 8.25
N TRP A 60 2.27 2.20 9.22
CA TRP A 60 1.44 1.49 10.20
C TRP A 60 2.04 1.61 11.61
N SER A 61 1.18 1.38 12.60
CA SER A 61 1.63 1.21 13.98
C SER A 61 2.47 -0.08 14.11
N ASP A 62 3.35 -0.11 15.06
CA ASP A 62 4.15 -1.27 15.46
C ASP A 62 3.38 -2.21 16.40
N GLU A 63 2.30 -1.72 17.03
CA GLU A 63 1.42 -2.48 17.91
C GLU A 63 0.02 -2.62 17.33
N GLU A 64 -0.58 -3.80 17.56
CA GLU A 64 -1.97 -4.06 17.19
C GLU A 64 -2.93 -3.23 18.05
N ILE A 65 -3.95 -2.68 17.41
CA ILE A 65 -5.04 -2.01 18.14
C ILE A 65 -5.85 -3.03 18.90
N LYS A 66 -6.08 -2.72 20.16
CA LYS A 66 -6.97 -3.48 21.04
C LYS A 66 -8.34 -2.84 21.05
N GLU A 67 -9.36 -3.64 20.88
CA GLU A 67 -10.76 -3.27 21.16
C GLU A 67 -11.20 -3.72 22.55
N LYS A 68 -12.41 -3.36 22.93
CA LYS A 68 -13.02 -3.85 24.18
C LYS A 68 -12.93 -5.39 24.24
N GLY A 69 -12.32 -5.90 25.30
CA GLY A 69 -12.11 -7.33 25.50
C GLY A 69 -10.78 -7.88 24.96
N ASP A 70 -9.77 -7.01 24.76
CA ASP A 70 -8.42 -7.37 24.30
C ASP A 70 -8.33 -8.07 22.92
N ILE A 71 -9.38 -7.96 22.11
CA ILE A 71 -9.39 -8.50 20.76
C ILE A 71 -8.43 -7.68 19.90
N LYS A 72 -7.34 -8.31 19.47
CA LYS A 72 -6.39 -7.72 18.55
C LYS A 72 -6.96 -7.74 17.14
N ARG A 73 -7.05 -6.59 16.49
CA ARG A 73 -7.66 -6.42 15.16
C ARG A 73 -6.65 -6.26 14.03
N GLY A 74 -5.50 -5.68 14.30
CA GLY A 74 -4.46 -5.36 13.32
C GLY A 74 -3.78 -4.04 13.60
N LEU A 75 -2.98 -3.57 12.65
CA LEU A 75 -2.11 -2.41 12.81
C LEU A 75 -2.74 -1.16 12.22
N GLN A 76 -2.77 -0.07 13.01
CA GLN A 76 -3.33 1.20 12.58
C GLN A 76 -2.55 1.76 11.39
N GLN A 77 -3.26 2.17 10.35
CA GLN A 77 -2.66 2.83 9.20
C GLN A 77 -2.46 4.34 9.43
N TYR A 78 -1.39 4.88 8.88
CA TYR A 78 -1.03 6.29 8.86
C TYR A 78 -0.81 6.83 7.43
N LYS A 79 -1.04 6.00 6.43
CA LYS A 79 -0.83 6.34 5.02
C LYS A 79 -1.86 7.33 4.49
N PHE A 80 -3.11 7.23 4.95
CA PHE A 80 -4.25 8.02 4.49
C PHE A 80 -4.82 8.82 5.65
N LEU A 81 -4.34 10.05 5.79
CA LEU A 81 -4.74 10.93 6.87
C LEU A 81 -5.15 12.29 6.32
N PHE A 82 -6.18 12.90 6.91
CA PHE A 82 -6.49 14.30 6.67
C PHE A 82 -5.34 15.19 7.13
N LYS A 83 -5.08 16.24 6.37
CA LYS A 83 -4.13 17.29 6.75
C LYS A 83 -4.56 17.94 8.08
N ASP A 84 -5.86 18.22 8.23
CA ASP A 84 -6.47 18.68 9.48
C ASP A 84 -7.70 17.82 9.80
N PRO A 85 -7.62 16.92 10.82
CA PRO A 85 -8.73 16.05 11.18
C PRO A 85 -9.91 16.81 11.84
N LYS A 86 -9.70 18.04 12.30
CA LYS A 86 -10.76 18.89 12.85
C LYS A 86 -11.56 19.60 11.75
N ASN A 87 -10.93 19.77 10.59
CA ASN A 87 -11.56 20.36 9.42
C ASN A 87 -11.58 19.36 8.26
N MET A 88 -12.51 18.41 8.30
CA MET A 88 -12.69 17.40 7.26
C MET A 88 -13.08 17.98 5.89
N LYS A 89 -13.48 19.27 5.84
CA LYS A 89 -13.67 19.99 4.58
C LYS A 89 -12.35 20.44 3.95
N SER A 90 -11.25 20.43 4.70
CA SER A 90 -9.93 20.85 4.17
C SER A 90 -9.39 19.94 3.08
N GLY A 91 -10.11 18.86 2.80
CA GLY A 91 -9.84 17.99 1.68
C GLY A 91 -8.49 17.27 1.80
N ALA A 92 -8.36 16.24 1.04
CA ALA A 92 -7.08 15.76 0.55
C ALA A 92 -7.34 15.28 -0.85
N ASP A 93 -6.39 15.52 -1.71
CA ASP A 93 -6.46 15.15 -3.10
C ASP A 93 -6.73 13.65 -3.25
N HIS A 94 -7.57 13.32 -4.20
CA HIS A 94 -7.77 11.93 -4.57
C HIS A 94 -6.72 11.53 -5.60
N ILE A 95 -5.80 10.68 -5.18
CA ILE A 95 -4.76 10.12 -6.05
C ILE A 95 -5.30 8.82 -6.63
N PHE A 96 -5.41 8.75 -7.96
CA PHE A 96 -5.90 7.58 -8.69
C PHE A 96 -4.77 6.72 -9.23
N MET A 97 -3.62 7.33 -9.56
CA MET A 97 -2.49 6.64 -10.15
C MET A 97 -1.18 7.26 -9.70
N ARG A 98 -0.24 6.41 -9.30
CA ARG A 98 1.11 6.83 -8.89
C ARG A 98 2.19 6.11 -9.68
N LEU A 99 3.32 6.77 -9.84
CA LEU A 99 4.49 6.21 -10.52
C LEU A 99 4.95 4.84 -9.96
N PRO A 100 4.96 4.59 -8.64
CA PRO A 100 5.22 3.28 -8.06
C PRO A 100 4.41 2.14 -8.67
N GLU A 101 3.14 2.38 -8.99
CA GLU A 101 2.29 1.37 -9.61
C GLU A 101 2.81 0.99 -11.00
N MET A 102 3.29 1.96 -11.79
CA MET A 102 3.85 1.69 -13.11
C MET A 102 5.12 0.83 -13.06
N TYR A 103 6.01 1.08 -12.09
CA TYR A 103 7.17 0.22 -11.88
C TYR A 103 6.76 -1.21 -11.53
N LEU A 104 5.81 -1.38 -10.66
CA LEU A 104 5.33 -2.69 -10.23
C LEU A 104 4.60 -3.44 -11.37
N ILE A 105 3.81 -2.74 -12.20
CA ILE A 105 3.21 -3.30 -13.40
C ILE A 105 4.30 -3.72 -14.39
N LYS A 106 5.30 -2.87 -14.63
CA LYS A 106 6.41 -3.20 -15.55
C LYS A 106 7.19 -4.42 -15.07
N ALA A 107 7.51 -4.50 -13.78
CA ALA A 107 8.20 -5.64 -13.21
C ALA A 107 7.38 -6.93 -13.34
N GLU A 108 6.08 -6.86 -13.05
CA GLU A 108 5.17 -8.01 -13.18
C GLU A 108 5.05 -8.47 -14.63
N ALA A 109 4.88 -7.55 -15.57
CA ALA A 109 4.77 -7.87 -16.99
C ALA A 109 6.04 -8.57 -17.50
N ALA A 110 7.23 -8.05 -17.17
CA ALA A 110 8.51 -8.66 -17.56
C ALA A 110 8.66 -10.07 -16.95
N CYS A 111 8.32 -10.25 -15.65
CA CYS A 111 8.37 -11.54 -14.99
C CYS A 111 7.43 -12.57 -15.65
N ARG A 112 6.20 -12.15 -15.99
CA ARG A 112 5.21 -13.02 -16.65
C ARG A 112 5.59 -13.37 -18.10
N ASP A 113 6.40 -12.52 -18.72
CA ASP A 113 6.99 -12.76 -20.05
C ASP A 113 8.30 -13.60 -19.99
N ASN A 114 8.61 -14.19 -18.83
CA ASN A 114 9.82 -14.97 -18.57
C ASN A 114 11.13 -14.17 -18.72
N ASN A 115 11.05 -12.84 -18.56
CA ASN A 115 12.22 -11.95 -18.57
C ASN A 115 12.60 -11.55 -17.14
N ASP A 116 13.02 -12.53 -16.33
CA ASP A 116 13.42 -12.31 -14.95
C ASP A 116 14.49 -11.23 -14.78
N PRO A 117 15.52 -11.13 -15.63
CA PRO A 117 16.55 -10.07 -15.49
C PRO A 117 16.00 -8.65 -15.58
N GLU A 118 15.05 -8.39 -16.49
CA GLU A 118 14.39 -7.09 -16.61
C GLU A 118 13.49 -6.84 -15.39
N ALA A 119 12.71 -7.84 -14.97
CA ALA A 119 11.84 -7.75 -13.81
C ALA A 119 12.63 -7.43 -12.53
N GLN A 120 13.76 -8.10 -12.29
CA GLN A 120 14.67 -7.86 -11.19
C GLN A 120 15.25 -6.44 -11.24
N THR A 121 15.71 -6.00 -12.42
CA THR A 121 16.25 -4.64 -12.62
C THR A 121 15.22 -3.58 -12.26
N VAL A 122 13.99 -3.72 -12.74
CA VAL A 122 12.89 -2.78 -12.47
C VAL A 122 12.52 -2.78 -11.00
N LEU A 123 12.39 -3.97 -10.39
CA LEU A 123 12.02 -4.08 -8.99
C LEU A 123 13.11 -3.54 -8.06
N ASN A 124 14.36 -3.89 -8.30
CA ASN A 124 15.50 -3.36 -7.53
C ASN A 124 15.58 -1.84 -7.64
N GLY A 125 15.41 -1.28 -8.85
CA GLY A 125 15.40 0.17 -9.07
C GLY A 125 14.29 0.89 -8.30
N PHE A 126 13.09 0.32 -8.26
CA PHE A 126 11.99 0.84 -7.48
C PHE A 126 12.27 0.72 -5.97
N MET A 127 12.71 -0.45 -5.53
CA MET A 127 12.92 -0.76 -4.12
C MET A 127 14.10 -0.01 -3.50
N ALA A 128 15.05 0.46 -4.29
CA ALA A 128 16.15 1.30 -3.80
C ALA A 128 15.66 2.58 -3.09
N TYR A 129 14.46 3.06 -3.44
CA TYR A 129 13.81 4.19 -2.76
C TYR A 129 13.00 3.80 -1.51
N ARG A 130 12.90 2.53 -1.21
CA ARG A 130 12.10 2.00 -0.10
C ARG A 130 12.94 1.32 0.97
N LEU A 131 13.93 0.55 0.54
CA LEU A 131 14.80 -0.24 1.42
C LEU A 131 16.23 -0.21 0.89
N GLU A 132 17.11 0.41 1.64
CA GLU A 132 18.55 0.44 1.32
C GLU A 132 19.11 -0.98 1.28
N GLY A 133 19.83 -1.30 0.24
CA GLY A 133 20.44 -2.61 0.04
C GLY A 133 19.48 -3.71 -0.37
N TYR A 134 18.25 -3.36 -0.78
CA TYR A 134 17.32 -4.36 -1.33
C TYR A 134 17.89 -5.00 -2.59
N ASP A 135 17.80 -6.33 -2.66
CA ASP A 135 18.19 -7.10 -3.82
C ASP A 135 17.30 -8.34 -4.00
N CYS A 136 16.67 -8.44 -5.16
CA CYS A 136 15.87 -9.59 -5.56
C CYS A 136 16.51 -10.44 -6.66
N SER A 137 17.80 -10.24 -6.98
CA SER A 137 18.48 -10.92 -8.09
C SER A 137 18.55 -12.45 -7.94
N GLY A 138 18.40 -12.96 -6.73
CA GLY A 138 18.31 -14.41 -6.47
C GLY A 138 16.93 -15.03 -6.68
N LYS A 139 15.89 -14.22 -6.97
CA LYS A 139 14.51 -14.69 -7.17
C LYS A 139 14.18 -14.83 -8.64
N THR A 140 13.54 -15.93 -9.02
CA THR A 140 13.18 -16.22 -10.42
C THR A 140 11.78 -16.83 -10.52
N GLY A 141 11.19 -16.75 -11.70
CA GLY A 141 10.00 -17.50 -12.09
C GLY A 141 8.69 -16.94 -11.53
N THR A 142 7.60 -17.61 -11.92
CA THR A 142 6.22 -17.14 -11.76
C THR A 142 5.38 -18.02 -10.84
N ALA A 143 6.00 -18.89 -10.05
CA ALA A 143 5.25 -19.76 -9.14
C ALA A 143 4.50 -18.94 -8.09
N LEU A 144 3.26 -19.32 -7.80
CA LEU A 144 2.43 -18.74 -6.75
C LEU A 144 1.85 -19.85 -5.89
N GLY A 145 1.81 -19.63 -4.59
CA GLY A 145 1.12 -20.50 -3.66
C GLY A 145 -0.41 -20.49 -3.87
N LYS A 146 -1.07 -21.55 -3.44
CA LYS A 146 -2.55 -21.64 -3.50
C LYS A 146 -3.23 -20.64 -2.58
N LEU A 147 -2.59 -20.32 -1.48
CA LEU A 147 -3.04 -19.34 -0.49
C LEU A 147 -2.05 -18.17 -0.46
N THR A 148 -2.54 -17.03 -0.03
CA THR A 148 -1.73 -15.81 0.19
C THR A 148 -0.56 -16.04 1.16
N THR A 149 -0.68 -17.02 2.04
CA THR A 149 0.31 -17.37 3.06
C THR A 149 1.30 -18.44 2.60
N ASP A 150 1.08 -19.05 1.44
CA ASP A 150 2.02 -20.04 0.90
C ASP A 150 3.19 -19.30 0.26
N GLU A 151 4.40 -19.59 0.70
CA GLU A 151 5.61 -18.95 0.21
C GLU A 151 6.31 -19.84 -0.82
N THR A 152 6.35 -19.40 -2.06
CA THR A 152 7.06 -20.09 -3.15
C THR A 152 8.48 -19.56 -3.32
N GLY A 153 8.74 -18.35 -2.87
CA GLY A 153 10.02 -17.66 -3.04
C GLY A 153 10.26 -17.16 -4.46
N SER A 154 9.27 -17.24 -5.35
CA SER A 154 9.41 -16.79 -6.75
C SER A 154 9.55 -15.27 -6.87
N LEU A 155 10.05 -14.82 -8.02
CA LEU A 155 10.12 -13.41 -8.35
C LEU A 155 8.72 -12.77 -8.46
N LEU A 156 7.77 -13.47 -9.06
CA LEU A 156 6.40 -12.96 -9.16
C LEU A 156 5.75 -12.79 -7.78
N GLU A 157 5.96 -13.74 -6.87
CA GLU A 157 5.46 -13.63 -5.50
C GLU A 157 6.04 -12.39 -4.78
N GLU A 158 7.34 -12.14 -4.96
CA GLU A 158 8.00 -10.95 -4.42
C GLU A 158 7.40 -9.66 -4.99
N ILE A 159 7.22 -9.59 -6.31
CA ILE A 159 6.60 -8.42 -6.96
C ILE A 159 5.20 -8.17 -6.41
N ILE A 160 4.38 -9.22 -6.28
CA ILE A 160 3.03 -9.13 -5.72
C ILE A 160 3.08 -8.68 -4.25
N LEU A 161 4.03 -9.17 -3.46
CA LEU A 161 4.21 -8.72 -2.08
C LEU A 161 4.51 -7.22 -2.02
N GLN A 162 5.48 -6.75 -2.82
CA GLN A 162 5.84 -5.34 -2.87
C GLN A 162 4.66 -4.47 -3.35
N ARG A 163 3.87 -4.96 -4.30
CA ARG A 163 2.64 -4.32 -4.76
C ARG A 163 1.60 -4.21 -3.65
N ARG A 164 1.39 -5.26 -2.87
CA ARG A 164 0.46 -5.26 -1.72
C ARG A 164 0.86 -4.28 -0.64
N ILE A 165 2.15 -4.09 -0.40
CA ILE A 165 2.67 -3.13 0.56
C ILE A 165 2.48 -1.71 0.01
N GLU A 166 2.98 -1.46 -1.20
CA GLU A 166 2.99 -0.11 -1.80
C GLU A 166 1.58 0.43 -2.05
N LEU A 167 0.69 -0.39 -2.59
CA LEU A 167 -0.66 0.00 -2.98
C LEU A 167 -1.71 -0.34 -1.92
N TRP A 168 -1.27 -0.61 -0.69
CA TRP A 168 -2.20 -0.88 0.40
C TRP A 168 -3.23 0.25 0.56
N GLY A 169 -4.53 -0.13 0.57
CA GLY A 169 -5.63 0.82 0.69
C GLY A 169 -5.95 1.60 -0.59
N GLU A 170 -5.19 1.44 -1.67
CA GLU A 170 -5.47 2.02 -2.98
C GLU A 170 -6.34 1.08 -3.84
N ILE A 171 -6.91 1.60 -4.92
CA ILE A 171 -7.96 0.90 -5.71
C ILE A 171 -7.45 -0.37 -6.41
N GLY A 172 -6.14 -0.45 -6.69
CA GLY A 172 -5.57 -1.47 -7.58
C GLY A 172 -5.72 -2.94 -7.14
N ARG A 173 -5.91 -3.22 -5.84
CA ARG A 173 -5.80 -4.59 -5.33
C ARG A 173 -6.90 -5.55 -5.79
N ILE A 174 -8.09 -5.06 -6.11
CA ILE A 174 -9.18 -5.95 -6.57
C ILE A 174 -8.81 -6.71 -7.85
N PHE A 175 -7.88 -6.15 -8.63
CA PHE A 175 -7.40 -6.75 -9.87
C PHE A 175 -6.30 -7.80 -9.63
N ASP A 176 -5.70 -7.83 -8.44
CA ASP A 176 -4.65 -8.78 -8.06
C ASP A 176 -5.21 -10.09 -7.46
N ILE A 177 -6.51 -10.12 -7.16
CA ILE A 177 -7.20 -11.27 -6.58
C ILE A 177 -7.91 -12.01 -7.73
N LYS A 178 -7.18 -12.82 -8.44
CA LYS A 178 -7.74 -13.76 -9.42
C LYS A 178 -7.32 -15.17 -9.09
#